data_517dfeaf2e9aa22685238e248ca469c8
#
_entry.id   517dfeaf2e9aa22685238e248ca469c8
#
_cell.length_a   1.000
_cell.length_b   1.000
_cell.length_c   1.000
_cell.angle_alpha   90.00
_cell.angle_beta   90.00
_cell.angle_gamma   90.00
#
_symmetry.space_group_name_H-M   'P 1'
#
loop_
_entity.id
_entity.type
_entity.pdbx_description
1 polymer ?
#
loop_
_entity_poly.entity_id
_entity_poly.type
_entity_poly.pdbx_seq_one_letter_code
_entity_poly.pdbx_strand_id
1 'polypeptide(L)'
;MIFSKQFATMVKAGLPILNVLSMLRDQIEHPTMKEIIEDIRKSLEGGITLSKCFEKYPKVFDNIYINLIKAGEASGKLDVFLLKLVDSLEKREKVKKKIKSALTYPVVMFTVAITVMVFMLIKVVPIFAEMYEGMGVPLPTPTAVIMNASNFMRGAGGLTLFLVLAI
;
A
#
# COMPACT_ATOMS: atom_id res chain seq x y z
N MET A 1 0.13 -10.24 -9.25
CA MET A 1 1.47 -10.86 -9.49
C MET A 1 1.41 -12.32 -9.92
N ILE A 2 0.62 -13.19 -9.28
CA ILE A 2 0.46 -14.63 -9.66
C ILE A 2 0.02 -14.77 -11.13
N PHE A 3 -1.03 -14.05 -11.53
CA PHE A 3 -1.50 -13.99 -12.92
C PHE A 3 -0.37 -13.73 -13.93
N SER A 4 0.45 -12.69 -13.71
CA SER A 4 1.51 -12.32 -14.65
C SER A 4 2.60 -13.38 -14.77
N LYS A 5 2.91 -14.08 -13.67
CA LYS A 5 3.86 -15.19 -13.66
C LYS A 5 3.34 -16.39 -14.46
N GLN A 6 2.10 -16.78 -14.20
CA GLN A 6 1.47 -17.88 -14.92
C GLN A 6 1.33 -17.54 -16.42
N PHE A 7 0.90 -16.31 -16.72
CA PHE A 7 0.79 -15.83 -18.09
C PHE A 7 2.15 -15.91 -18.83
N ALA A 8 3.21 -15.36 -18.23
CA ALA A 8 4.55 -15.41 -18.81
C ALA A 8 5.06 -16.85 -18.98
N THR A 9 4.82 -17.72 -18.01
CA THR A 9 5.28 -19.13 -18.08
C THR A 9 4.57 -19.91 -19.17
N MET A 10 3.26 -19.75 -19.32
CA MET A 10 2.45 -20.44 -20.34
C MET A 10 2.78 -19.94 -21.76
N VAL A 11 2.97 -18.62 -21.94
CA VAL A 11 3.38 -18.03 -23.22
C VAL A 11 4.80 -18.48 -23.59
N LYS A 12 5.72 -18.55 -22.62
CA LYS A 12 7.07 -19.08 -22.82
C LYS A 12 7.06 -20.57 -23.24
N ALA A 13 6.08 -21.34 -22.75
CA ALA A 13 5.88 -22.73 -23.15
C ALA A 13 5.29 -22.87 -24.56
N GLY A 14 5.04 -21.75 -25.27
CA GLY A 14 4.53 -21.76 -26.65
C GLY A 14 3.02 -21.95 -26.77
N LEU A 15 2.28 -21.85 -25.67
CA LEU A 15 0.83 -21.97 -25.71
C LEU A 15 0.19 -20.75 -26.40
N PRO A 16 -0.84 -20.94 -27.23
CA PRO A 16 -1.59 -19.83 -27.84
C PRO A 16 -2.16 -18.89 -26.78
N ILE A 17 -2.02 -17.58 -26.99
CA ILE A 17 -2.39 -16.56 -25.99
C ILE A 17 -3.86 -16.66 -25.58
N LEU A 18 -4.77 -16.93 -26.53
CA LEU A 18 -6.19 -17.11 -26.26
C LEU A 18 -6.46 -18.29 -25.30
N ASN A 19 -5.73 -19.40 -25.49
CA ASN A 19 -5.84 -20.57 -24.60
C ASN A 19 -5.29 -20.25 -23.21
N VAL A 20 -4.17 -19.53 -23.13
CA VAL A 20 -3.58 -19.09 -21.86
C VAL A 20 -4.55 -18.18 -21.09
N LEU A 21 -5.18 -17.20 -21.75
CA LEU A 21 -6.16 -16.34 -21.13
C LEU A 21 -7.39 -17.12 -20.64
N SER A 22 -7.86 -18.11 -21.39
CA SER A 22 -8.98 -18.98 -20.98
C SER A 22 -8.62 -19.78 -19.72
N MET A 23 -7.45 -20.41 -19.70
CA MET A 23 -6.97 -21.19 -18.54
C MET A 23 -6.81 -20.32 -17.31
N LEU A 24 -6.23 -19.11 -17.45
CA LEU A 24 -6.04 -18.18 -16.35
C LEU A 24 -7.37 -17.64 -15.82
N ARG A 25 -8.34 -17.33 -16.69
CA ARG A 25 -9.69 -16.94 -16.30
C ARG A 25 -10.32 -18.00 -15.39
N ASP A 26 -10.17 -19.26 -15.73
CA ASP A 26 -10.80 -20.36 -14.97
C ASP A 26 -10.14 -20.59 -13.61
N GLN A 27 -8.87 -20.20 -13.46
CA GLN A 27 -8.11 -20.28 -12.20
C GLN A 27 -8.33 -19.06 -11.28
N ILE A 28 -8.91 -17.96 -11.78
CA ILE A 28 -9.12 -16.74 -11.01
C ILE A 28 -10.38 -16.87 -10.18
N GLU A 29 -10.25 -16.72 -8.86
CA GLU A 29 -11.38 -16.74 -7.92
C GLU A 29 -12.08 -15.37 -7.83
N HIS A 30 -11.33 -14.27 -8.01
CA HIS A 30 -11.86 -12.91 -7.87
C HIS A 30 -12.77 -12.55 -9.06
N PRO A 31 -14.08 -12.28 -8.85
CA PRO A 31 -15.06 -12.13 -9.93
C PRO A 31 -14.71 -10.99 -10.89
N THR A 32 -14.35 -9.82 -10.37
CA THR A 32 -13.96 -8.65 -11.20
C THR A 32 -12.75 -8.94 -12.09
N MET A 33 -11.75 -9.64 -11.56
CA MET A 33 -10.55 -9.99 -12.35
C MET A 33 -10.89 -11.02 -13.43
N LYS A 34 -11.77 -11.96 -13.13
CA LYS A 34 -12.28 -12.95 -14.09
C LYS A 34 -13.01 -12.29 -15.25
N GLU A 35 -13.86 -11.30 -14.97
CA GLU A 35 -14.55 -10.50 -16.00
C GLU A 35 -13.57 -9.72 -16.86
N ILE A 36 -12.57 -9.09 -16.26
CA ILE A 36 -11.53 -8.34 -16.99
C ILE A 36 -10.77 -9.26 -17.95
N ILE A 37 -10.35 -10.44 -17.50
CA ILE A 37 -9.60 -11.38 -18.35
C ILE A 37 -10.49 -11.93 -19.46
N GLU A 38 -11.77 -12.16 -19.19
CA GLU A 38 -12.73 -12.57 -20.22
C GLU A 38 -12.95 -11.48 -21.28
N ASP A 39 -13.06 -10.19 -20.89
CA ASP A 39 -13.16 -9.09 -21.86
C ASP A 39 -11.86 -8.96 -22.70
N ILE A 40 -10.69 -9.08 -22.07
CA ILE A 40 -9.41 -9.07 -22.77
C ILE A 40 -9.36 -10.23 -23.79
N ARG A 41 -9.77 -11.43 -23.40
CA ARG A 41 -9.82 -12.60 -24.28
C ARG A 41 -10.72 -12.37 -25.49
N LYS A 42 -11.96 -11.91 -25.25
CA LYS A 42 -12.93 -11.61 -26.32
C LYS A 42 -12.45 -10.50 -27.24
N SER A 43 -11.85 -9.44 -26.69
CA SER A 43 -11.31 -8.35 -27.48
C SER A 43 -10.14 -8.80 -28.37
N LEU A 44 -9.27 -9.66 -27.85
CA LEU A 44 -8.17 -10.25 -28.60
C LEU A 44 -8.67 -11.20 -29.70
N GLU A 45 -9.68 -12.02 -29.42
CA GLU A 45 -10.37 -12.89 -30.37
C GLU A 45 -11.02 -12.08 -31.52
N GLY A 46 -11.51 -10.87 -31.19
CA GLY A 46 -12.02 -9.90 -32.15
C GLY A 46 -10.95 -9.15 -32.95
N GLY A 47 -9.66 -9.51 -32.82
CA GLY A 47 -8.55 -8.95 -33.59
C GLY A 47 -7.93 -7.66 -33.01
N ILE A 48 -8.31 -7.25 -31.79
CA ILE A 48 -7.66 -6.13 -31.11
C ILE A 48 -6.31 -6.59 -30.58
N THR A 49 -5.26 -5.76 -30.70
CA THR A 49 -3.94 -6.09 -30.17
C THR A 49 -3.96 -6.29 -28.66
N LEU A 50 -3.13 -7.21 -28.14
CA LEU A 50 -3.08 -7.57 -26.73
C LEU A 50 -2.80 -6.33 -25.85
N SER A 51 -1.87 -5.48 -26.26
CA SER A 51 -1.57 -4.22 -25.55
C SER A 51 -2.77 -3.32 -25.42
N LYS A 52 -3.57 -3.13 -26.48
CA LYS A 52 -4.79 -2.33 -26.44
C LYS A 52 -5.86 -2.96 -25.56
N CYS A 53 -5.95 -4.28 -25.48
CA CYS A 53 -6.86 -4.96 -24.58
C CYS A 53 -6.53 -4.65 -23.11
N PHE A 54 -5.24 -4.65 -22.75
CA PHE A 54 -4.78 -4.29 -21.39
C PHE A 54 -4.92 -2.80 -21.10
N GLU A 55 -4.78 -1.91 -22.09
CA GLU A 55 -4.96 -0.46 -21.95
C GLU A 55 -6.36 -0.05 -21.46
N LYS A 56 -7.37 -0.87 -21.67
CA LYS A 56 -8.72 -0.64 -21.14
C LYS A 56 -8.79 -0.64 -19.61
N TYR A 57 -7.81 -1.24 -18.93
CA TYR A 57 -7.81 -1.48 -17.49
C TYR A 57 -6.58 -0.89 -16.78
N PRO A 58 -6.36 0.45 -16.84
CA PRO A 58 -5.14 1.09 -16.32
C PRO A 58 -5.03 1.04 -14.78
N LYS A 59 -6.15 0.79 -14.08
CA LYS A 59 -6.16 0.59 -12.62
C LYS A 59 -5.61 -0.78 -12.21
N VAL A 60 -5.61 -1.75 -13.11
CA VAL A 60 -5.16 -3.13 -12.85
C VAL A 60 -3.79 -3.36 -13.49
N PHE A 61 -3.59 -2.85 -14.69
CA PHE A 61 -2.35 -3.00 -15.46
C PHE A 61 -1.71 -1.63 -15.66
N ASP A 62 -0.59 -1.39 -15.02
CA ASP A 62 0.10 -0.09 -15.07
C ASP A 62 0.77 0.14 -16.45
N ASN A 63 1.20 1.39 -16.68
CA ASN A 63 1.82 1.78 -17.95
C ASN A 63 3.06 0.94 -18.29
N ILE A 64 3.81 0.46 -17.29
CA ILE A 64 4.98 -0.39 -17.54
C ILE A 64 4.53 -1.75 -18.06
N TYR A 65 3.46 -2.31 -17.48
CA TYR A 65 2.84 -3.54 -17.94
C TYR A 65 2.43 -3.44 -19.41
N ILE A 66 1.69 -2.41 -19.76
CA ILE A 66 1.17 -2.16 -21.11
C ILE A 66 2.30 -1.95 -22.10
N ASN A 67 3.30 -1.12 -21.77
CA ASN A 67 4.42 -0.81 -22.66
C ASN A 67 5.31 -2.04 -22.94
N LEU A 68 5.53 -2.91 -21.95
CA LEU A 68 6.28 -4.14 -22.16
C LEU A 68 5.53 -5.13 -23.07
N ILE A 69 4.21 -5.25 -22.92
CA ILE A 69 3.40 -6.06 -23.82
C ILE A 69 3.45 -5.50 -25.24
N LYS A 70 3.28 -4.18 -25.39
CA LYS A 70 3.34 -3.49 -26.69
C LYS A 70 4.69 -3.70 -27.40
N ALA A 71 5.80 -3.60 -26.66
CA ALA A 71 7.12 -3.88 -27.19
C ALA A 71 7.28 -5.36 -27.58
N GLY A 72 6.72 -6.28 -26.78
CA GLY A 72 6.70 -7.71 -27.07
C GLY A 72 5.90 -8.06 -28.34
N GLU A 73 4.72 -7.44 -28.52
CA GLU A 73 3.89 -7.58 -29.73
C GLU A 73 4.65 -7.06 -30.96
N ALA A 74 5.17 -5.84 -30.89
CA ALA A 74 5.87 -5.20 -32.00
C ALA A 74 7.12 -5.97 -32.46
N SER A 75 7.80 -6.64 -31.54
CA SER A 75 9.02 -7.42 -31.84
C SER A 75 8.75 -8.91 -32.10
N GLY A 76 7.53 -9.40 -31.93
CA GLY A 76 7.19 -10.83 -32.02
C GLY A 76 7.81 -11.70 -30.89
N LYS A 77 8.36 -11.09 -29.83
CA LYS A 77 9.05 -11.76 -28.73
C LYS A 77 8.33 -11.56 -27.42
N LEU A 78 7.02 -11.80 -27.41
CA LEU A 78 6.16 -11.55 -26.27
C LEU A 78 6.60 -12.32 -25.00
N ASP A 79 7.12 -13.55 -25.20
CA ASP A 79 7.66 -14.38 -24.12
C ASP A 79 8.80 -13.69 -23.37
N VAL A 80 9.76 -13.11 -24.08
CA VAL A 80 10.90 -12.38 -23.50
C VAL A 80 10.44 -11.15 -22.71
N PHE A 81 9.50 -10.39 -23.27
CA PHE A 81 9.00 -9.18 -22.62
C PHE A 81 8.11 -9.48 -21.42
N LEU A 82 7.34 -10.56 -21.45
CA LEU A 82 6.57 -11.02 -20.29
C LEU A 82 7.49 -11.48 -19.15
N LEU A 83 8.61 -12.12 -19.43
CA LEU A 83 9.60 -12.46 -18.40
C LEU A 83 10.23 -11.20 -17.78
N LYS A 84 10.56 -10.19 -18.59
CA LYS A 84 11.04 -8.88 -18.10
C LYS A 84 9.99 -8.19 -17.23
N LEU A 85 8.73 -8.30 -17.61
CA LEU A 85 7.61 -7.77 -16.83
C LEU A 85 7.54 -8.44 -15.46
N VAL A 86 7.61 -9.76 -15.40
CA VAL A 86 7.61 -10.51 -14.13
C VAL A 86 8.78 -10.09 -13.24
N ASP A 87 10.00 -10.01 -13.78
CA ASP A 87 11.19 -9.55 -13.05
C ASP A 87 11.01 -8.11 -12.48
N SER A 88 10.45 -7.21 -13.30
CA SER A 88 10.14 -5.84 -12.87
C SER A 88 9.13 -5.81 -11.73
N LEU A 89 8.05 -6.61 -11.80
CA LEU A 89 7.04 -6.71 -10.76
C LEU A 89 7.62 -7.30 -9.46
N GLU A 90 8.49 -8.32 -9.56
CA GLU A 90 9.17 -8.91 -8.40
C GLU A 90 10.10 -7.92 -7.71
N LYS A 91 10.89 -7.18 -8.49
CA LYS A 91 11.77 -6.13 -7.95
C LYS A 91 10.98 -5.07 -7.19
N ARG A 92 9.87 -4.59 -7.75
CA ARG A 92 8.98 -3.64 -7.10
C ARG A 92 8.41 -4.19 -5.79
N GLU A 93 7.95 -5.43 -5.79
CA GLU A 93 7.40 -6.04 -4.57
C GLU A 93 8.49 -6.21 -3.49
N LYS A 94 9.69 -6.62 -3.88
CA LYS A 94 10.84 -6.69 -2.96
C LYS A 94 11.18 -5.33 -2.34
N VAL A 95 11.20 -4.27 -3.15
CA VAL A 95 11.44 -2.90 -2.67
C VAL A 95 10.32 -2.45 -1.72
N LYS A 96 9.05 -2.67 -2.10
CA LYS A 96 7.89 -2.34 -1.25
C LYS A 96 7.95 -3.06 0.11
N LYS A 97 8.30 -4.36 0.12
CA LYS A 97 8.49 -5.14 1.35
C LYS A 97 9.64 -4.60 2.20
N LYS A 98 10.77 -4.25 1.57
CA LYS A 98 11.92 -3.66 2.29
C LYS A 98 11.57 -2.32 2.94
N ILE A 99 10.87 -1.43 2.21
CA ILE A 99 10.41 -0.14 2.75
C ILE A 99 9.47 -0.37 3.93
N LYS A 100 8.47 -1.25 3.77
CA LYS A 100 7.53 -1.57 4.85
C LYS A 100 8.26 -2.11 6.09
N SER A 101 9.20 -3.02 5.92
CA SER A 101 10.00 -3.57 7.01
C SER A 101 10.88 -2.50 7.68
N ALA A 102 11.53 -1.62 6.89
CA ALA A 102 12.36 -0.55 7.43
C ALA A 102 11.54 0.48 8.23
N LEU A 103 10.30 0.76 7.84
CA LEU A 103 9.41 1.70 8.53
C LEU A 103 8.79 1.12 9.80
N THR A 104 8.76 -0.20 9.96
CA THR A 104 8.17 -0.84 11.15
C THR A 104 8.85 -0.39 12.44
N TYR A 105 10.19 -0.37 12.47
CA TYR A 105 10.93 0.05 13.65
C TYR A 105 10.66 1.52 14.06
N PRO A 106 10.79 2.51 13.17
CA PRO A 106 10.45 3.90 13.50
C PRO A 106 9.01 4.05 14.00
N VAL A 107 8.04 3.41 13.35
CA VAL A 107 6.62 3.50 13.74
C VAL A 107 6.42 2.97 15.16
N VAL A 108 6.99 1.82 15.50
CA VAL A 108 6.90 1.26 16.86
C VAL A 108 7.55 2.21 17.88
N MET A 109 8.75 2.72 17.60
CA MET A 109 9.46 3.63 18.51
C MET A 109 8.70 4.92 18.75
N PHE A 110 8.16 5.55 17.68
CA PHE A 110 7.34 6.75 17.83
C PHE A 110 6.05 6.47 18.58
N THR A 111 5.40 5.34 18.35
CA THR A 111 4.18 4.96 19.07
C THR A 111 4.44 4.83 20.57
N VAL A 112 5.52 4.14 20.95
CA VAL A 112 5.91 4.01 22.36
C VAL A 112 6.25 5.38 22.96
N ALA A 113 7.06 6.19 22.29
CA ALA A 113 7.45 7.52 22.78
C ALA A 113 6.23 8.44 22.98
N ILE A 114 5.30 8.47 22.03
CA ILE A 114 4.07 9.24 22.12
C ILE A 114 3.19 8.73 23.28
N THR A 115 3.08 7.41 23.43
CA THR A 115 2.28 6.81 24.53
C THR A 115 2.83 7.21 25.88
N VAL A 116 4.16 7.14 26.08
CA VAL A 116 4.81 7.56 27.33
C VAL A 116 4.62 9.07 27.56
N MET A 117 4.80 9.89 26.52
CA MET A 117 4.60 11.35 26.63
C MET A 117 3.15 11.69 27.05
N VAL A 118 2.16 11.07 26.40
CA VAL A 118 0.74 11.26 26.73
C VAL A 118 0.45 10.82 28.17
N PHE A 119 0.99 9.67 28.58
CA PHE A 119 0.85 9.20 29.97
C PHE A 119 1.44 10.19 30.97
N MET A 120 2.63 10.73 30.72
CA MET A 120 3.26 11.75 31.57
C MET A 120 2.41 13.02 31.65
N LEU A 121 1.88 13.52 30.52
CA LEU A 121 1.03 14.71 30.50
C LEU A 121 -0.28 14.51 31.26
N ILE A 122 -0.91 13.35 31.14
CA ILE A 122 -2.24 13.11 31.75
C ILE A 122 -2.14 12.73 33.20
N LYS A 123 -1.11 11.99 33.64
CA LYS A 123 -1.00 11.45 35.00
C LYS A 123 0.02 12.18 35.85
N VAL A 124 1.21 12.44 35.32
CA VAL A 124 2.34 12.92 36.13
C VAL A 124 2.32 14.45 36.29
N VAL A 125 2.09 15.18 35.21
CA VAL A 125 2.09 16.65 35.22
C VAL A 125 1.08 17.23 36.23
N PRO A 126 -0.17 16.72 36.35
CA PRO A 126 -1.12 17.22 37.31
C PRO A 126 -0.69 17.06 38.79
N ILE A 127 0.00 15.94 39.09
CA ILE A 127 0.48 15.69 40.48
C ILE A 127 1.46 16.79 40.91
N PHE A 128 2.35 17.19 39.99
CA PHE A 128 3.28 18.30 40.27
C PHE A 128 2.52 19.63 40.42
N ALA A 129 1.50 19.88 39.61
CA ALA A 129 0.71 21.09 39.70
C ALA A 129 0.02 21.22 41.04
N GLU A 130 -0.64 20.17 41.54
CA GLU A 130 -1.28 20.12 42.85
C GLU A 130 -0.27 20.36 44.00
N MET A 131 0.97 19.85 43.89
CA MET A 131 2.03 20.14 44.86
C MET A 131 2.41 21.62 44.91
N TYR A 132 2.55 22.29 43.75
CA TYR A 132 2.89 23.70 43.67
C TYR A 132 1.76 24.58 44.22
N GLU A 133 0.51 24.28 43.90
CA GLU A 133 -0.65 24.95 44.44
C GLU A 133 -0.73 24.81 45.96
N GLY A 134 -0.43 23.62 46.49
CA GLY A 134 -0.41 23.36 47.95
C GLY A 134 0.69 24.11 48.67
N MET A 135 1.78 24.53 48.01
CA MET A 135 2.86 25.34 48.59
C MET A 135 2.65 26.84 48.42
N GLY A 136 1.56 27.29 47.75
CA GLY A 136 1.28 28.70 47.53
C GLY A 136 2.25 29.42 46.61
N VAL A 137 3.04 28.67 45.81
CA VAL A 137 4.06 29.20 44.89
C VAL A 137 3.48 29.24 43.47
N PRO A 138 3.59 30.38 42.76
CA PRO A 138 3.14 30.43 41.36
C PRO A 138 3.92 29.51 40.47
N LEU A 139 3.23 28.79 39.58
CA LEU A 139 3.85 27.85 38.59
C LEU A 139 4.83 28.59 37.67
N PRO A 140 6.04 28.06 37.45
CA PRO A 140 6.94 28.60 36.44
C PRO A 140 6.29 28.60 35.06
N THR A 141 6.60 29.60 34.23
CA THR A 141 6.01 29.79 32.90
C THR A 141 6.11 28.55 31.96
N PRO A 142 7.23 27.80 31.94
CA PRO A 142 7.30 26.57 31.14
C PRO A 142 6.32 25.48 31.62
N THR A 143 6.12 25.37 32.93
CA THR A 143 5.20 24.39 33.53
C THR A 143 3.74 24.74 33.25
N ALA A 144 3.41 26.03 33.19
CA ALA A 144 2.06 26.50 32.84
C ALA A 144 1.69 26.15 31.39
N VAL A 145 2.64 26.22 30.44
CA VAL A 145 2.44 25.81 29.05
C VAL A 145 2.17 24.30 28.94
N ILE A 146 2.93 23.50 29.66
CA ILE A 146 2.74 22.03 29.72
C ILE A 146 1.40 21.67 30.36
N MET A 147 0.98 22.40 31.42
CA MET A 147 -0.33 22.24 32.02
C MET A 147 -1.50 22.55 31.09
N ASN A 148 -1.38 23.60 30.27
CA ASN A 148 -2.39 23.92 29.25
C ASN A 148 -2.50 22.81 28.22
N ALA A 149 -1.37 22.24 27.76
CA ALA A 149 -1.34 21.09 26.89
C ALA A 149 -1.96 19.84 27.53
N SER A 150 -1.67 19.58 28.80
CA SER A 150 -2.26 18.48 29.59
C SER A 150 -3.78 18.61 29.67
N ASN A 151 -4.28 19.82 30.01
CA ASN A 151 -5.72 20.10 30.10
C ASN A 151 -6.42 19.96 28.75
N PHE A 152 -5.78 20.41 27.67
CA PHE A 152 -6.29 20.22 26.31
C PHE A 152 -6.41 18.73 25.97
N MET A 153 -5.41 17.91 26.34
CA MET A 153 -5.44 16.46 26.09
C MET A 153 -6.45 15.70 26.97
N ARG A 154 -6.74 16.19 28.18
CA ARG A 154 -7.79 15.65 29.06
C ARG A 154 -9.21 15.99 28.58
N GLY A 155 -9.36 17.10 27.85
CA GLY A 155 -10.65 17.55 27.28
C GLY A 155 -10.93 16.91 25.91
N ALA A 156 -11.86 17.55 25.19
CA ALA A 156 -12.26 17.11 23.83
C ALA A 156 -11.10 17.00 22.83
N GLY A 157 -10.00 17.74 23.03
CA GLY A 157 -8.80 17.70 22.19
C GLY A 157 -8.07 16.37 22.23
N GLY A 158 -8.06 15.66 23.37
CA GLY A 158 -7.45 14.34 23.49
C GLY A 158 -8.21 13.27 22.71
N LEU A 159 -9.51 13.33 22.71
CA LEU A 159 -10.39 12.42 21.96
C LEU A 159 -10.23 12.59 20.43
N THR A 160 -10.12 13.84 19.97
CA THR A 160 -9.90 14.14 18.54
C THR A 160 -8.51 13.69 18.08
N LEU A 161 -7.48 13.88 18.91
CA LEU A 161 -6.11 13.43 18.58
C LEU A 161 -6.03 11.90 18.50
N PHE A 162 -6.70 11.20 19.44
CA PHE A 162 -6.76 9.73 19.44
C PHE A 162 -7.49 9.18 18.21
N LEU A 163 -8.59 9.82 17.79
CA LEU A 163 -9.32 9.45 16.57
C LEU A 163 -8.49 9.67 15.31
N VAL A 164 -7.71 10.75 15.23
CA VAL A 164 -6.84 11.04 14.08
C VAL A 164 -5.66 10.07 13.99
N LEU A 165 -5.13 9.60 15.11
CA LEU A 165 -4.04 8.61 15.14
C LEU A 165 -4.50 7.16 14.91
N ALA A 166 -5.80 6.89 15.09
CA ALA A 166 -6.39 5.54 14.90
C ALA A 166 -6.89 5.28 13.47
N ILE A 167 -6.90 6.31 12.57
CA ILE A 167 -7.22 6.24 11.13
C ILE A 167 -5.93 6.18 10.32
#